data_4d59f9081e2eb61081ac191e7363cb69
#
_entry.id   4d59f9081e2eb61081ac191e7363cb69
#
_cell.length_a   1.000
_cell.length_b   1.000
_cell.length_c   1.000
_cell.angle_alpha   90.00
_cell.angle_beta   90.00
_cell.angle_gamma   90.00
#
_symmetry.space_group_name_H-M   'P 1'
#
loop_
_entity.id
_entity.type
_entity.pdbx_description
1 polymer ?
#
loop_
_entity_poly.entity_id
_entity_poly.type
_entity_poly.pdbx_seq_one_letter_code
_entity_poly.pdbx_strand_id
1 'polypeptide(L)'
;LLGGFGIKYEVNFAAFDRLDEKGFLDARSGSITEETIRSWLLEPLNVNGREVRYRFPNQRARRLARMYGKFQRDEFEGLDVTTLRSSLMSVEGIGPKTASWIIRNCLGSDEVAIIDVHVLRACQKMKIFPENFRLPRDYEALEQMFLHFSAAINVRPSVLDAVIWSEVRKARAV
;
A
#
# COMPACT_ATOMS: atom_id res chain seq x y z
N LEU A 1 -4.76 2.46 2.39
CA LEU A 1 -4.77 3.83 2.98
C LEU A 1 -4.93 3.86 4.49
N LEU A 2 -5.54 2.84 5.11
CA LEU A 2 -5.76 2.79 6.58
C LEU A 2 -4.49 2.48 7.38
N GLY A 3 -3.57 1.71 6.83
CA GLY A 3 -2.31 1.33 7.47
C GLY A 3 -1.21 2.38 7.34
N GLY A 4 -0.02 2.01 7.83
CA GLY A 4 1.22 2.80 7.72
C GLY A 4 1.90 3.02 9.05
N PHE A 5 2.91 3.91 9.06
CA PHE A 5 3.71 4.16 10.25
C PHE A 5 2.86 4.55 11.47
N GLY A 6 3.08 3.86 12.58
CA GLY A 6 2.39 4.10 13.84
C GLY A 6 0.99 3.48 13.97
N ILE A 7 0.57 2.65 13.00
CA ILE A 7 -0.67 1.87 13.08
C ILE A 7 -0.30 0.38 13.06
N LYS A 8 -0.69 -0.34 14.12
CA LYS A 8 -0.50 -1.79 14.19
C LYS A 8 -1.39 -2.49 13.16
N TYR A 9 -0.96 -3.67 12.71
CA TYR A 9 -1.69 -4.47 11.73
C TYR A 9 -3.14 -4.76 12.16
N GLU A 10 -3.32 -5.17 13.41
CA GLU A 10 -4.63 -5.53 13.97
C GLU A 10 -5.59 -4.32 14.00
N VAL A 11 -5.06 -3.12 14.29
CA VAL A 11 -5.85 -1.88 14.27
C VAL A 11 -6.21 -1.49 12.84
N ASN A 12 -5.28 -1.68 11.89
CA ASN A 12 -5.55 -1.45 10.47
C ASN A 12 -6.65 -2.37 9.96
N PHE A 13 -6.59 -3.66 10.33
CA PHE A 13 -7.57 -4.66 9.95
C PHE A 13 -8.96 -4.34 10.53
N ALA A 14 -9.04 -4.07 11.83
CA ALA A 14 -10.30 -3.70 12.48
C ALA A 14 -10.92 -2.40 11.91
N ALA A 15 -10.09 -1.45 11.47
CA ALA A 15 -10.58 -0.25 10.80
C ALA A 15 -11.12 -0.55 9.38
N PHE A 16 -10.50 -1.50 8.68
CA PHE A 16 -10.98 -1.97 7.39
C PHE A 16 -12.34 -2.69 7.54
N ASP A 17 -12.43 -3.65 8.46
CA ASP A 17 -13.67 -4.39 8.75
C ASP A 17 -14.81 -3.43 9.11
N ARG A 18 -14.53 -2.41 9.94
CA ARG A 18 -15.52 -1.38 10.28
C ARG A 18 -16.04 -0.64 9.06
N LEU A 19 -15.17 -0.27 8.13
CA LEU A 19 -15.58 0.43 6.90
C LEU A 19 -16.37 -0.49 5.98
N ASP A 20 -16.00 -1.76 5.91
CA ASP A 20 -16.72 -2.78 5.13
C ASP A 20 -18.12 -3.03 5.70
N GLU A 21 -18.25 -3.27 7.00
CA GLU A 21 -19.54 -3.40 7.71
C GLU A 21 -20.46 -2.20 7.53
N LYS A 22 -19.89 -1.00 7.38
CA LYS A 22 -20.64 0.25 7.11
C LYS A 22 -20.96 0.45 5.62
N GLY A 23 -20.60 -0.51 4.76
CA GLY A 23 -20.89 -0.49 3.33
C GLY A 23 -19.96 0.40 2.50
N PHE A 24 -18.77 0.74 3.01
CA PHE A 24 -17.80 1.55 2.26
C PHE A 24 -17.35 0.89 0.96
N LEU A 25 -17.26 -0.45 0.93
CA LEU A 25 -16.83 -1.20 -0.25
C LEU A 25 -17.96 -1.47 -1.23
N ASP A 26 -19.21 -1.44 -0.77
CA ASP A 26 -20.42 -1.62 -1.61
C ASP A 26 -20.76 -0.35 -2.41
N ALA A 27 -19.80 0.33 -2.83
CA ALA A 27 -19.67 1.70 -3.28
C ALA A 27 -20.64 2.21 -4.37
N ARG A 28 -21.65 1.45 -4.75
CA ARG A 28 -22.68 1.88 -5.74
C ARG A 28 -23.93 2.50 -5.10
N SER A 29 -24.00 2.58 -3.80
CA SER A 29 -25.18 3.00 -3.04
C SER A 29 -25.06 4.37 -2.38
N GLY A 30 -24.63 5.40 -3.10
CA GLY A 30 -24.70 6.77 -2.60
C GLY A 30 -23.34 7.44 -2.36
N SER A 31 -23.33 8.75 -2.14
CA SER A 31 -22.11 9.52 -1.88
C SER A 31 -21.65 9.34 -0.43
N ILE A 32 -20.60 8.56 -0.21
CA ILE A 32 -19.94 8.49 1.09
C ILE A 32 -19.03 9.72 1.24
N THR A 33 -19.30 10.53 2.24
CA THR A 33 -18.57 11.78 2.49
C THR A 33 -17.35 11.56 3.41
N GLU A 34 -16.43 12.52 3.40
CA GLU A 34 -15.30 12.56 4.35
C GLU A 34 -15.81 12.51 5.80
N GLU A 35 -16.88 13.26 6.10
CA GLU A 35 -17.47 13.32 7.44
C GLU A 35 -18.05 11.96 7.88
N THR A 36 -18.71 11.26 6.97
CA THR A 36 -19.23 9.91 7.21
C THR A 36 -18.09 8.94 7.55
N ILE A 37 -17.04 8.91 6.74
CA ILE A 37 -15.88 8.04 6.98
C ILE A 37 -15.19 8.42 8.30
N ARG A 38 -15.09 9.72 8.58
CA ARG A 38 -14.50 10.23 9.81
C ARG A 38 -15.27 9.76 11.04
N SER A 39 -16.60 9.84 11.01
CA SER A 39 -17.44 9.39 12.13
C SER A 39 -17.22 7.90 12.42
N TRP A 40 -17.17 7.06 11.40
CA TRP A 40 -16.91 5.62 11.53
C TRP A 40 -15.52 5.30 12.11
N LEU A 41 -14.49 6.07 11.73
CA LEU A 41 -13.14 5.89 12.25
C LEU A 41 -12.91 6.48 13.65
N LEU A 42 -13.80 7.36 14.12
CA LEU A 42 -13.79 7.89 15.48
C LEU A 42 -14.40 6.92 16.50
N GLU A 43 -15.30 6.04 16.06
CA GLU A 43 -15.84 5.00 16.92
C GLU A 43 -14.72 4.06 17.39
N PRO A 44 -14.72 3.65 18.66
CA PRO A 44 -13.73 2.67 19.14
C PRO A 44 -13.78 1.38 18.32
N LEU A 45 -12.62 0.85 18.00
CA LEU A 45 -12.44 -0.41 17.28
C LEU A 45 -12.24 -1.55 18.30
N ASN A 46 -12.91 -2.68 18.07
CA ASN A 46 -12.61 -3.88 18.84
C ASN A 46 -11.37 -4.58 18.25
N VAL A 47 -10.30 -4.64 19.00
CA VAL A 47 -9.06 -5.32 18.62
C VAL A 47 -8.75 -6.39 19.67
N ASN A 48 -8.96 -7.65 19.33
CA ASN A 48 -8.74 -8.79 20.23
C ASN A 48 -9.46 -8.64 21.58
N GLY A 49 -10.73 -8.20 21.57
CA GLY A 49 -11.55 -8.01 22.76
C GLY A 49 -11.26 -6.73 23.55
N ARG A 50 -10.45 -5.82 23.02
CA ARG A 50 -10.16 -4.53 23.64
C ARG A 50 -10.59 -3.37 22.74
N GLU A 51 -11.16 -2.34 23.33
CA GLU A 51 -11.48 -1.10 22.62
C GLU A 51 -10.20 -0.29 22.38
N VAL A 52 -9.95 0.05 21.14
CA VAL A 52 -8.79 0.85 20.69
C VAL A 52 -9.26 2.00 19.85
N ARG A 53 -8.76 3.21 20.10
CA ARG A 53 -9.01 4.38 19.25
C ARG A 53 -8.10 4.37 18.04
N TYR A 54 -8.68 4.59 16.86
CA TYR A 54 -7.92 4.74 15.63
C TYR A 54 -7.13 6.06 15.65
N ARG A 55 -5.84 5.99 15.29
CA ARG A 55 -4.89 7.09 15.55
C ARG A 55 -5.08 8.32 14.65
N PHE A 56 -5.48 8.13 13.39
CA PHE A 56 -5.49 9.21 12.40
C PHE A 56 -6.83 9.33 11.65
N PRO A 57 -7.98 9.43 12.35
CA PRO A 57 -9.29 9.37 11.71
C PRO A 57 -9.49 10.48 10.67
N ASN A 58 -9.15 11.72 11.01
CA ASN A 58 -9.36 12.88 10.13
C ASN A 58 -8.54 12.76 8.82
N GLN A 59 -7.24 12.44 8.94
CA GLN A 59 -6.37 12.32 7.77
C GLN A 59 -6.79 11.16 6.87
N ARG A 60 -7.15 10.02 7.47
CA ARG A 60 -7.53 8.83 6.71
C ARG A 60 -8.90 8.97 6.07
N ALA A 61 -9.86 9.60 6.75
CA ALA A 61 -11.16 9.90 6.19
C ALA A 61 -11.03 10.75 4.92
N ARG A 62 -10.26 11.84 4.97
CA ARG A 62 -10.00 12.70 3.81
C ARG A 62 -9.39 11.93 2.64
N ARG A 63 -8.38 11.12 2.90
CA ARG A 63 -7.70 10.31 1.85
C ARG A 63 -8.63 9.27 1.24
N LEU A 64 -9.42 8.61 2.07
CA LEU A 64 -10.40 7.62 1.61
C LEU A 64 -11.52 8.27 0.79
N ALA A 65 -12.05 9.41 1.23
CA ALA A 65 -13.09 10.13 0.49
C ALA A 65 -12.61 10.56 -0.91
N ARG A 66 -11.36 11.06 -1.01
CA ARG A 66 -10.75 11.41 -2.31
C ARG A 66 -10.58 10.19 -3.22
N MET A 67 -10.10 9.09 -2.66
CA MET A 67 -9.95 7.83 -3.40
C MET A 67 -11.31 7.29 -3.86
N TYR A 68 -12.29 7.29 -2.97
CA TYR A 68 -13.66 6.89 -3.27
C TYR A 68 -14.26 7.71 -4.42
N GLY A 69 -14.09 9.03 -4.41
CA GLY A 69 -14.54 9.90 -5.47
C GLY A 69 -13.94 9.57 -6.85
N LYS A 70 -12.66 9.15 -6.89
CA LYS A 70 -12.02 8.70 -8.13
C LYS A 70 -12.58 7.36 -8.62
N PHE A 71 -12.82 6.43 -7.72
CA PHE A 71 -13.48 5.16 -8.03
C PHE A 71 -14.88 5.35 -8.61
N GLN A 72 -15.67 6.25 -8.04
CA GLN A 72 -17.03 6.54 -8.52
C GLN A 72 -17.07 7.13 -9.93
N ARG A 73 -15.97 7.73 -10.39
CA ARG A 73 -15.84 8.30 -11.74
C ARG A 73 -15.09 7.39 -12.71
N ASP A 74 -14.85 6.15 -12.32
CA ASP A 74 -14.13 5.13 -13.10
C ASP A 74 -12.75 5.61 -13.62
N GLU A 75 -12.09 6.53 -12.87
CA GLU A 75 -10.82 7.14 -13.26
C GLU A 75 -9.64 6.15 -13.35
N PHE A 76 -9.84 4.91 -12.95
CA PHE A 76 -8.82 3.86 -12.94
C PHE A 76 -9.10 2.73 -13.94
N GLU A 77 -10.28 2.72 -14.55
CA GLU A 77 -10.68 1.64 -15.45
C GLU A 77 -9.99 1.74 -16.81
N GLY A 78 -9.55 0.61 -17.33
CA GLY A 78 -8.94 0.52 -18.67
C GLY A 78 -7.57 1.19 -18.82
N LEU A 79 -6.96 1.67 -17.73
CA LEU A 79 -5.65 2.31 -17.77
C LEU A 79 -4.52 1.28 -17.89
N ASP A 80 -3.51 1.58 -18.70
CA ASP A 80 -2.22 0.86 -18.65
C ASP A 80 -1.50 1.09 -17.32
N VAL A 81 -0.49 0.25 -17.02
CA VAL A 81 0.23 0.26 -15.75
C VAL A 81 0.84 1.63 -15.42
N THR A 82 1.42 2.31 -16.40
CA THR A 82 2.09 3.60 -16.21
C THR A 82 1.08 4.70 -15.88
N THR A 83 0.00 4.76 -16.63
CA THR A 83 -1.09 5.73 -16.45
C THR A 83 -1.82 5.49 -15.14
N LEU A 84 -2.13 4.22 -14.82
CA LEU A 84 -2.74 3.84 -13.56
C LEU A 84 -1.84 4.24 -12.37
N ARG A 85 -0.54 3.98 -12.46
CA ARG A 85 0.42 4.37 -11.41
C ARG A 85 0.40 5.87 -11.16
N SER A 86 0.46 6.66 -12.23
CA SER A 86 0.40 8.13 -12.14
C SER A 86 -0.91 8.61 -11.53
N SER A 87 -2.04 8.04 -11.95
CA SER A 87 -3.36 8.35 -11.41
C SER A 87 -3.48 7.98 -9.92
N LEU A 88 -2.99 6.81 -9.51
CA LEU A 88 -2.95 6.40 -8.10
C LEU A 88 -2.09 7.35 -7.26
N MET A 89 -0.90 7.73 -7.75
CA MET A 89 0.02 8.62 -7.04
C MET A 89 -0.51 10.06 -6.92
N SER A 90 -1.47 10.47 -7.75
CA SER A 90 -2.17 11.75 -7.60
C SER A 90 -3.09 11.81 -6.38
N VAL A 91 -3.40 10.65 -5.76
CA VAL A 91 -4.21 10.58 -4.55
C VAL A 91 -3.33 10.82 -3.32
N GLU A 92 -3.71 11.77 -2.48
CA GLU A 92 -2.99 12.06 -1.22
C GLU A 92 -2.83 10.79 -0.36
N GLY A 93 -1.59 10.45 -0.06
CA GLY A 93 -1.24 9.30 0.79
C GLY A 93 -0.96 8.00 0.02
N ILE A 94 -1.05 8.03 -1.30
CA ILE A 94 -0.54 6.98 -2.16
C ILE A 94 0.81 7.43 -2.73
N GLY A 95 1.88 6.84 -2.21
CA GLY A 95 3.22 7.00 -2.78
C GLY A 95 3.58 5.85 -3.72
N PRO A 96 4.79 5.89 -4.32
CA PRO A 96 5.23 4.90 -5.31
C PRO A 96 5.07 3.46 -4.82
N LYS A 97 5.50 3.15 -3.59
CA LYS A 97 5.35 1.81 -2.99
C LYS A 97 3.90 1.34 -2.95
N THR A 98 2.97 2.21 -2.54
CA THR A 98 1.55 1.84 -2.43
C THR A 98 0.93 1.67 -3.80
N ALA A 99 1.28 2.52 -4.76
CA ALA A 99 0.85 2.40 -6.15
C ALA A 99 1.33 1.08 -6.76
N SER A 100 2.63 0.76 -6.64
CA SER A 100 3.19 -0.52 -7.10
C SER A 100 2.53 -1.72 -6.43
N TRP A 101 2.21 -1.62 -5.12
CA TRP A 101 1.51 -2.67 -4.39
C TRP A 101 0.10 -2.91 -4.94
N ILE A 102 -0.66 -1.84 -5.22
CA ILE A 102 -2.00 -1.94 -5.82
C ILE A 102 -1.91 -2.57 -7.21
N ILE A 103 -1.06 -2.06 -8.08
CA ILE A 103 -0.88 -2.54 -9.45
C ILE A 103 -0.52 -4.02 -9.45
N ARG A 104 0.47 -4.44 -8.66
CA ARG A 104 0.88 -5.83 -8.59
C ARG A 104 -0.24 -6.76 -8.11
N ASN A 105 -0.93 -6.39 -7.03
CA ASN A 105 -1.91 -7.30 -6.42
C ASN A 105 -3.29 -7.26 -7.11
N CYS A 106 -3.67 -6.15 -7.74
CA CYS A 106 -4.95 -6.04 -8.44
C CYS A 106 -4.85 -6.45 -9.92
N LEU A 107 -3.73 -6.18 -10.58
CA LEU A 107 -3.53 -6.50 -12.01
C LEU A 107 -2.60 -7.70 -12.24
N GLY A 108 -1.92 -8.19 -11.21
CA GLY A 108 -0.91 -9.26 -11.37
C GLY A 108 0.32 -8.83 -12.18
N SER A 109 0.57 -7.51 -12.30
CA SER A 109 1.65 -7.00 -13.14
C SER A 109 3.01 -7.14 -12.50
N ASP A 110 3.98 -7.60 -13.28
CA ASP A 110 5.40 -7.64 -12.93
C ASP A 110 6.20 -6.46 -13.53
N GLU A 111 5.52 -5.44 -14.06
CA GLU A 111 6.15 -4.20 -14.52
C GLU A 111 6.53 -3.26 -13.38
N VAL A 112 6.14 -3.59 -12.16
CA VAL A 112 6.43 -2.86 -10.93
C VAL A 112 7.02 -3.77 -9.87
N ALA A 113 7.78 -3.19 -8.93
CA ALA A 113 8.28 -3.91 -7.76
C ALA A 113 7.93 -3.16 -6.46
N ILE A 114 7.76 -3.90 -5.36
CA ILE A 114 7.42 -3.32 -4.06
C ILE A 114 8.69 -3.16 -3.24
N ILE A 115 9.30 -1.98 -3.30
CA ILE A 115 10.52 -1.70 -2.54
C ILE A 115 10.15 -1.08 -1.19
N ASP A 116 10.17 -1.89 -0.16
CA ASP A 116 10.04 -1.41 1.22
C ASP A 116 11.40 -1.33 1.92
N VAL A 117 11.41 -0.89 3.18
CA VAL A 117 12.65 -0.77 3.96
C VAL A 117 13.36 -2.12 4.17
N HIS A 118 12.64 -3.23 4.10
CA HIS A 118 13.20 -4.56 4.28
C HIS A 118 13.86 -5.05 3.00
N VAL A 119 13.18 -4.89 1.87
CA VAL A 119 13.74 -5.16 0.54
C VAL A 119 14.96 -4.27 0.29
N LEU A 120 14.86 -2.96 0.60
CA LEU A 120 16.00 -2.05 0.49
C LEU A 120 17.24 -2.57 1.25
N ARG A 121 17.06 -2.87 2.54
CA ARG A 121 18.18 -3.35 3.39
C ARG A 121 18.75 -4.69 2.94
N ALA A 122 17.89 -5.61 2.54
CA ALA A 122 18.33 -6.92 2.04
C ALA A 122 19.13 -6.76 0.75
N CYS A 123 18.63 -6.00 -0.23
CA CYS A 123 19.31 -5.76 -1.49
C CYS A 123 20.61 -4.95 -1.31
N GLN A 124 20.69 -4.04 -0.33
CA GLN A 124 21.95 -3.37 0.02
C GLN A 124 22.99 -4.36 0.59
N LYS A 125 22.57 -5.28 1.47
CA LYS A 125 23.46 -6.35 1.98
C LYS A 125 23.95 -7.27 0.87
N MET A 126 23.10 -7.59 -0.09
CA MET A 126 23.46 -8.40 -1.26
C MET A 126 24.24 -7.63 -2.33
N LYS A 127 24.52 -6.34 -2.11
CA LYS A 127 25.19 -5.45 -3.08
C LYS A 127 24.43 -5.26 -4.41
N ILE A 128 23.14 -5.50 -4.42
CA ILE A 128 22.24 -5.23 -5.55
C ILE A 128 21.91 -3.73 -5.60
N PHE A 129 21.72 -3.11 -4.43
CA PHE A 129 21.45 -1.69 -4.30
C PHE A 129 22.65 -0.93 -3.72
N PRO A 130 22.90 0.31 -4.18
CA PRO A 130 23.90 1.19 -3.58
C PRO A 130 23.57 1.51 -2.11
N GLU A 131 24.60 1.58 -1.27
CA GLU A 131 24.42 1.84 0.17
C GLU A 131 23.92 3.25 0.51
N ASN A 132 24.13 4.22 -0.39
CA ASN A 132 23.71 5.62 -0.22
C ASN A 132 22.26 5.89 -0.66
N PHE A 133 21.58 4.93 -1.29
CA PHE A 133 20.18 5.10 -1.71
C PHE A 133 19.23 4.97 -0.53
N ARG A 134 18.16 5.80 -0.52
CA ARG A 134 17.21 5.91 0.58
C ARG A 134 15.78 6.00 0.07
N LEU A 135 14.84 5.42 0.82
CA LEU A 135 13.41 5.62 0.62
C LEU A 135 12.93 6.86 1.40
N PRO A 136 11.96 7.58 0.87
CA PRO A 136 11.28 7.40 -0.42
C PRO A 136 12.01 8.05 -1.61
N ARG A 137 13.09 8.81 -1.38
CA ARG A 137 13.76 9.67 -2.36
C ARG A 137 14.15 8.93 -3.65
N ASP A 138 14.75 7.76 -3.50
CA ASP A 138 15.36 7.02 -4.60
C ASP A 138 14.50 5.85 -5.07
N TYR A 139 13.18 5.88 -4.80
CA TYR A 139 12.28 4.75 -5.03
C TYR A 139 12.32 4.26 -6.48
N GLU A 140 12.18 5.16 -7.45
CA GLU A 140 12.12 4.80 -8.88
C GLU A 140 13.40 4.14 -9.36
N ALA A 141 14.56 4.69 -8.96
CA ALA A 141 15.84 4.11 -9.32
C ALA A 141 16.02 2.71 -8.68
N LEU A 142 15.61 2.54 -7.44
CA LEU A 142 15.65 1.25 -6.75
C LEU A 142 14.72 0.22 -7.39
N GLU A 143 13.53 0.64 -7.79
CA GLU A 143 12.57 -0.22 -8.49
C GLU A 143 13.12 -0.68 -9.84
N GLN A 144 13.68 0.23 -10.64
CA GLN A 144 14.30 -0.12 -11.92
C GLN A 144 15.49 -1.09 -11.73
N MET A 145 16.35 -0.85 -10.74
CA MET A 145 17.44 -1.77 -10.41
C MET A 145 16.93 -3.15 -10.03
N PHE A 146 15.83 -3.22 -9.26
CA PHE A 146 15.22 -4.47 -8.85
C PHE A 146 14.65 -5.24 -10.04
N LEU A 147 13.92 -4.56 -10.92
CA LEU A 147 13.35 -5.14 -12.14
C LEU A 147 14.46 -5.68 -13.07
N HIS A 148 15.53 -4.91 -13.29
CA HIS A 148 16.67 -5.35 -14.09
C HIS A 148 17.36 -6.55 -13.46
N PHE A 149 17.59 -6.56 -12.15
CA PHE A 149 18.19 -7.69 -11.44
C PHE A 149 17.30 -8.94 -11.56
N SER A 150 16.00 -8.79 -11.35
CA SER A 150 15.01 -9.86 -11.49
C SER A 150 15.04 -10.48 -12.89
N ALA A 151 15.08 -9.64 -13.93
CA ALA A 151 15.21 -10.09 -15.32
C ALA A 151 16.55 -10.82 -15.55
N ALA A 152 17.66 -10.29 -15.03
CA ALA A 152 18.99 -10.90 -15.21
C ALA A 152 19.10 -12.30 -14.59
N ILE A 153 18.39 -12.58 -13.51
CA ILE A 153 18.36 -13.91 -12.88
C ILE A 153 17.18 -14.77 -13.35
N ASN A 154 16.40 -14.28 -14.32
CA ASN A 154 15.21 -14.93 -14.86
C ASN A 154 14.16 -15.34 -13.79
N VAL A 155 13.91 -14.44 -12.84
CA VAL A 155 12.91 -14.61 -11.76
C VAL A 155 11.91 -13.46 -11.83
N ARG A 156 10.63 -13.76 -11.72
CA ARG A 156 9.58 -12.72 -11.72
C ARG A 156 9.76 -11.77 -10.53
N PRO A 157 9.65 -10.44 -10.72
CA PRO A 157 9.75 -9.45 -9.63
C PRO A 157 8.83 -9.73 -8.45
N SER A 158 7.60 -10.18 -8.73
CA SER A 158 6.62 -10.54 -7.70
C SER A 158 7.05 -11.74 -6.84
N VAL A 159 7.76 -12.70 -7.42
CA VAL A 159 8.30 -13.84 -6.70
C VAL A 159 9.53 -13.44 -5.90
N LEU A 160 10.42 -12.67 -6.51
CA LEU A 160 11.68 -12.26 -5.89
C LEU A 160 11.45 -11.42 -4.63
N ASP A 161 10.57 -10.42 -4.69
CA ASP A 161 10.30 -9.58 -3.51
C ASP A 161 9.59 -10.37 -2.40
N ALA A 162 8.68 -11.29 -2.75
CA ALA A 162 8.01 -12.15 -1.78
C ALA A 162 9.00 -13.07 -1.05
N VAL A 163 9.96 -13.65 -1.78
CA VAL A 163 11.03 -14.48 -1.20
C VAL A 163 11.91 -13.65 -0.26
N ILE A 164 12.41 -12.49 -0.73
CA ILE A 164 13.24 -11.60 0.10
C ILE A 164 12.49 -11.21 1.37
N TRP A 165 11.22 -10.83 1.26
CA TRP A 165 10.42 -10.43 2.41
C TRP A 165 10.21 -11.59 3.40
N SER A 166 9.96 -12.81 2.89
CA SER A 166 9.83 -14.01 3.71
C SER A 166 11.11 -14.32 4.50
N GLU A 167 12.26 -14.27 3.85
CA GLU A 167 13.57 -14.53 4.49
C GLU A 167 13.92 -13.47 5.52
N VAL A 168 13.68 -12.19 5.23
CA VAL A 168 13.89 -11.11 6.21
C VAL A 168 12.98 -11.29 7.45
N ARG A 169 11.77 -11.78 7.25
CA ARG A 169 10.83 -12.03 8.34
C ARG A 169 11.28 -13.20 9.22
N LYS A 170 11.75 -14.29 8.63
CA LYS A 170 12.31 -15.45 9.35
C LYS A 170 13.53 -15.04 10.19
N ALA A 171 14.45 -14.27 9.60
CA ALA A 171 15.66 -13.81 10.28
C ALA A 171 15.41 -12.88 11.49
N ARG A 172 14.20 -12.36 11.65
CA ARG A 172 13.79 -11.53 12.80
C ARG A 172 13.08 -12.32 13.91
N ALA A 173 12.63 -13.52 13.59
CA ALA A 173 11.92 -14.38 14.53
C ALA A 173 12.88 -15.25 15.38
N VAL A 174 14.16 -15.21 15.07
CA VAL A 174 15.29 -15.82 15.79
C VAL A 174 16.02 -14.74 16.57
#